data_c50e0634b2126c7fe9d9672eea687def
#
_entry.id   c50e0634b2126c7fe9d9672eea687def
#
_cell.length_a   1.000
_cell.length_b   1.000
_cell.length_c   1.000
_cell.angle_alpha   90.00
_cell.angle_beta   90.00
_cell.angle_gamma   90.00
#
_symmetry.space_group_name_H-M   'P 1'
#
loop_
_entity.id
_entity.type
_entity.pdbx_description
1 polymer ?
#
loop_
_entity_poly.entity_id
_entity_poly.type
_entity_poly.pdbx_seq_one_letter_code
_entity_poly.pdbx_strand_id
1 'polypeptide(L)'
;MRVVSDVNTNPKGNKPSLNKQIQHNDNGSWGVVGDNQIGDTVNFRTITTVPDTTGYTEYSYVINDTMSAGLTSNVNGVEDVTIKVNDNGDALSQDYYTVTADGNKFSITVNIIKAIADEKMNAGDSLYSYYTGVLNKDALIYDEGKQDNTAYLEYSNNPNDTEDKGRTPDKKVYDWTFKMGVNKVDNEENSLNGAKFVLSKNGNLGELSESNIAEKADDLISLITNDGKYTVAPANTQETTTKVIEAGSTTIEGLDDNTDYYLYEIKAPIHYNKLKAPVKFKIAAEYNDAGDDLRKNYPIVTIGTGDPSTTLKADVINESGSNLPSTGGIGTTIFYVVGGILMVGAAVLLITKRRAEN
;
A
#
# COMPACT_ATOMS: atom_id res chain seq x y z
N MET A 1 -33.17 -66.57 -19.26
CA MET A 1 -32.86 -65.12 -19.30
C MET A 1 -32.17 -64.77 -18.00
N ARG A 2 -30.86 -64.56 -18.03
CA ARG A 2 -30.08 -64.19 -16.83
C ARG A 2 -30.09 -62.67 -16.74
N VAL A 3 -30.70 -62.11 -15.70
CA VAL A 3 -30.60 -60.71 -15.36
C VAL A 3 -29.15 -60.45 -14.91
N VAL A 4 -28.42 -59.70 -15.69
CA VAL A 4 -27.12 -59.17 -15.30
C VAL A 4 -27.42 -58.00 -14.34
N SER A 5 -26.83 -58.07 -13.14
CA SER A 5 -26.95 -57.03 -12.12
C SER A 5 -26.66 -55.66 -12.69
N ASP A 6 -27.37 -54.65 -12.19
CA ASP A 6 -27.10 -53.24 -12.46
C ASP A 6 -25.60 -52.93 -12.27
N VAL A 7 -24.95 -52.53 -13.35
CA VAL A 7 -23.60 -51.97 -13.28
C VAL A 7 -23.74 -50.53 -12.82
N ASN A 8 -23.58 -50.32 -11.53
CA ASN A 8 -23.38 -48.96 -11.00
C ASN A 8 -22.00 -48.46 -11.47
N THR A 9 -21.97 -47.86 -12.64
CA THR A 9 -20.83 -47.05 -13.05
C THR A 9 -20.96 -45.70 -12.36
N ASN A 10 -20.20 -45.47 -11.29
CA ASN A 10 -19.88 -44.12 -10.86
C ASN A 10 -19.03 -43.49 -11.95
N PRO A 11 -19.53 -42.55 -12.75
CA PRO A 11 -18.69 -41.83 -13.66
C PRO A 11 -17.67 -41.06 -12.78
N LYS A 12 -16.39 -41.37 -12.97
CA LYS A 12 -15.31 -40.53 -12.46
C LYS A 12 -15.26 -39.26 -13.32
N GLY A 13 -16.30 -38.42 -13.22
CA GLY A 13 -16.24 -37.09 -13.74
C GLY A 13 -15.21 -36.34 -12.90
N ASN A 14 -14.12 -35.86 -13.48
CA ASN A 14 -13.22 -34.93 -12.84
C ASN A 14 -14.03 -33.66 -12.54
N LYS A 15 -14.48 -33.52 -11.28
CA LYS A 15 -15.13 -32.27 -10.86
C LYS A 15 -14.14 -31.14 -11.00
N PRO A 16 -14.51 -30.03 -11.62
CA PRO A 16 -13.64 -28.86 -11.71
C PRO A 16 -13.22 -28.39 -10.31
N SER A 17 -12.01 -27.91 -10.23
CA SER A 17 -11.47 -27.31 -9.00
C SER A 17 -11.27 -25.81 -9.19
N LEU A 18 -11.20 -25.07 -8.09
CA LEU A 18 -10.79 -23.66 -8.08
C LEU A 18 -9.74 -23.45 -7.00
N ASN A 19 -8.67 -22.76 -7.36
CA ASN A 19 -7.73 -22.14 -6.46
C ASN A 19 -7.71 -20.63 -6.73
N LYS A 20 -7.31 -19.82 -5.73
CA LYS A 20 -7.24 -18.37 -5.83
C LYS A 20 -5.91 -17.89 -5.25
N GLN A 21 -5.33 -16.89 -5.90
CA GLN A 21 -4.06 -16.32 -5.50
C GLN A 21 -4.08 -14.78 -5.63
N ILE A 22 -3.28 -14.14 -4.78
CA ILE A 22 -2.91 -12.73 -4.80
C ILE A 22 -1.41 -12.65 -5.11
N GLN A 23 -0.99 -11.61 -5.81
CA GLN A 23 0.42 -11.39 -6.09
C GLN A 23 1.05 -10.51 -5.02
N HIS A 24 2.17 -10.96 -4.45
CA HIS A 24 2.99 -10.13 -3.56
C HIS A 24 3.63 -8.99 -4.36
N ASN A 25 3.48 -7.77 -3.89
CA ASN A 25 4.06 -6.59 -4.53
C ASN A 25 5.59 -6.55 -4.42
N ASP A 26 6.17 -7.07 -3.34
CA ASP A 26 7.62 -7.08 -3.07
C ASP A 26 8.45 -7.87 -4.09
N ASN A 27 7.94 -9.02 -4.55
CA ASN A 27 8.71 -9.97 -5.35
C ASN A 27 7.95 -10.57 -6.54
N GLY A 28 6.67 -10.21 -6.71
CA GLY A 28 5.82 -10.70 -7.80
C GLY A 28 5.40 -12.17 -7.70
N SER A 29 5.69 -12.86 -6.58
CA SER A 29 5.25 -14.24 -6.37
C SER A 29 3.74 -14.32 -6.10
N TRP A 30 3.15 -15.48 -6.38
CA TRP A 30 1.73 -15.73 -6.14
C TRP A 30 1.51 -16.54 -4.88
N GLY A 31 0.65 -16.06 -3.98
CA GLY A 31 0.34 -16.68 -2.70
C GLY A 31 -1.12 -16.51 -2.30
N VAL A 32 -1.41 -16.70 -1.03
CA VAL A 32 -2.75 -16.51 -0.45
C VAL A 32 -2.83 -15.23 0.40
N VAL A 33 -1.70 -14.58 0.61
CA VAL A 33 -1.56 -13.32 1.36
C VAL A 33 -0.79 -12.34 0.51
N GLY A 34 -1.16 -11.07 0.56
CA GLY A 34 -0.45 -9.91 0.05
C GLY A 34 -0.46 -8.80 1.07
N ASP A 35 0.29 -7.77 0.78
CA ASP A 35 0.34 -6.52 1.50
C ASP A 35 0.49 -5.38 0.50
N ASN A 36 -0.18 -4.29 0.75
CA ASN A 36 -0.19 -3.16 -0.18
C ASN A 36 -0.41 -1.83 0.57
N GLN A 37 0.07 -0.76 -0.01
CA GLN A 37 -0.29 0.59 0.38
C GLN A 37 -1.70 0.92 -0.13
N ILE A 38 -2.47 1.71 0.62
CA ILE A 38 -3.73 2.27 0.10
C ILE A 38 -3.45 3.06 -1.19
N GLY A 39 -4.21 2.76 -2.23
CA GLY A 39 -4.06 3.29 -3.59
C GLY A 39 -3.30 2.40 -4.55
N ASP A 40 -2.63 1.35 -4.06
CA ASP A 40 -1.92 0.40 -4.91
C ASP A 40 -2.88 -0.53 -5.65
N THR A 41 -2.46 -0.93 -6.85
CA THR A 41 -3.16 -1.95 -7.63
C THR A 41 -2.78 -3.33 -7.14
N VAL A 42 -3.77 -4.10 -6.74
CA VAL A 42 -3.63 -5.47 -6.24
C VAL A 42 -3.96 -6.44 -7.37
N ASN A 43 -3.03 -7.35 -7.67
CA ASN A 43 -3.20 -8.35 -8.71
C ASN A 43 -3.74 -9.66 -8.13
N PHE A 44 -4.79 -10.19 -8.77
CA PHE A 44 -5.41 -11.45 -8.40
C PHE A 44 -5.43 -12.42 -9.57
N ARG A 45 -5.46 -13.72 -9.26
CA ARG A 45 -5.79 -14.75 -10.24
C ARG A 45 -6.60 -15.87 -9.62
N THR A 46 -7.48 -16.47 -10.41
CA THR A 46 -8.06 -17.78 -10.14
C THR A 46 -7.42 -18.83 -11.05
N ILE A 47 -7.31 -20.05 -10.55
CA ILE A 47 -6.82 -21.21 -11.30
C ILE A 47 -7.90 -22.26 -11.22
N THR A 48 -8.47 -22.63 -12.37
CA THR A 48 -9.56 -23.61 -12.45
C THR A 48 -9.20 -24.72 -13.42
N THR A 49 -9.78 -25.91 -13.24
CA THR A 49 -9.51 -27.05 -14.12
C THR A 49 -10.60 -27.18 -15.18
N VAL A 50 -10.21 -27.32 -16.43
CA VAL A 50 -11.13 -27.60 -17.56
C VAL A 50 -11.77 -28.97 -17.37
N PRO A 51 -13.12 -29.07 -17.32
CA PRO A 51 -13.83 -30.31 -17.13
C PRO A 51 -13.80 -31.20 -18.38
N ASP A 52 -14.05 -32.49 -18.20
CA ASP A 52 -14.48 -33.37 -19.30
C ASP A 52 -15.96 -33.08 -19.62
N THR A 53 -16.23 -32.59 -20.80
CA THR A 53 -17.58 -32.23 -21.26
C THR A 53 -18.23 -33.34 -22.13
N THR A 54 -17.69 -34.57 -22.13
CA THR A 54 -18.27 -35.68 -22.87
C THR A 54 -19.72 -35.94 -22.46
N GLY A 55 -20.61 -35.92 -23.42
CA GLY A 55 -22.04 -36.11 -23.20
C GLY A 55 -22.84 -34.84 -22.85
N TYR A 56 -22.19 -33.69 -22.67
CA TYR A 56 -22.85 -32.41 -22.50
C TYR A 56 -23.10 -31.70 -23.85
N THR A 57 -24.29 -31.21 -24.06
CA THR A 57 -24.61 -30.30 -25.17
C THR A 57 -24.43 -28.83 -24.78
N GLU A 58 -24.59 -28.53 -23.48
CA GLU A 58 -24.35 -27.23 -22.86
C GLU A 58 -23.60 -27.49 -21.54
N TYR A 59 -22.70 -26.57 -21.18
CA TYR A 59 -21.95 -26.65 -19.95
C TYR A 59 -21.84 -25.29 -19.28
N SER A 60 -22.44 -25.15 -18.10
CA SER A 60 -22.27 -23.94 -17.27
C SER A 60 -20.88 -23.98 -16.64
N TYR A 61 -20.12 -22.90 -16.81
CA TYR A 61 -18.80 -22.73 -16.17
C TYR A 61 -18.60 -21.28 -15.81
N VAL A 62 -18.90 -20.94 -14.55
CA VAL A 62 -19.01 -19.56 -14.07
C VAL A 62 -18.10 -19.38 -12.84
N ILE A 63 -17.05 -18.60 -12.99
CA ILE A 63 -16.19 -18.16 -11.89
C ILE A 63 -16.85 -16.92 -11.29
N ASN A 64 -17.20 -16.99 -10.02
CA ASN A 64 -17.77 -15.87 -9.26
C ASN A 64 -16.73 -15.33 -8.31
N ASP A 65 -16.62 -14.00 -8.21
CA ASP A 65 -15.65 -13.30 -7.40
C ASP A 65 -16.31 -12.17 -6.60
N THR A 66 -15.81 -11.94 -5.40
CA THR A 66 -16.30 -10.86 -4.50
C THR A 66 -15.16 -10.31 -3.68
N MET A 67 -14.90 -9.02 -3.81
CA MET A 67 -13.93 -8.25 -3.02
C MET A 67 -14.62 -7.62 -1.80
N SER A 68 -13.91 -7.57 -0.65
CA SER A 68 -14.37 -6.86 0.54
C SER A 68 -14.38 -5.33 0.34
N ALA A 69 -15.01 -4.59 1.25
CA ALA A 69 -15.22 -3.14 1.12
C ALA A 69 -13.92 -2.32 1.02
N GLY A 70 -12.82 -2.80 1.64
CA GLY A 70 -11.51 -2.16 1.56
C GLY A 70 -10.78 -2.33 0.22
N LEU A 71 -11.33 -3.12 -0.70
CA LEU A 71 -10.90 -3.25 -2.09
C LEU A 71 -11.94 -2.62 -3.02
N THR A 72 -11.49 -2.12 -4.15
CA THR A 72 -12.35 -1.68 -5.26
C THR A 72 -11.97 -2.50 -6.49
N SER A 73 -12.94 -3.24 -7.04
CA SER A 73 -12.70 -4.02 -8.26
C SER A 73 -12.44 -3.11 -9.45
N ASN A 74 -11.43 -3.44 -10.26
CA ASN A 74 -11.21 -2.81 -11.56
C ASN A 74 -11.95 -3.54 -12.69
N VAL A 75 -12.67 -4.63 -12.39
CA VAL A 75 -13.39 -5.40 -13.39
C VAL A 75 -14.74 -4.76 -13.68
N ASN A 76 -14.91 -4.23 -14.90
CA ASN A 76 -16.15 -3.64 -15.39
C ASN A 76 -16.66 -4.39 -16.63
N GLY A 77 -15.77 -5.07 -17.37
CA GLY A 77 -16.09 -5.81 -18.57
C GLY A 77 -15.05 -6.87 -18.93
N VAL A 78 -15.22 -7.47 -20.08
CA VAL A 78 -14.37 -8.56 -20.55
C VAL A 78 -12.92 -8.11 -20.79
N GLU A 79 -12.71 -6.83 -21.08
CA GLU A 79 -11.40 -6.20 -21.32
C GLU A 79 -10.52 -6.16 -20.07
N ASP A 80 -11.13 -6.19 -18.89
CA ASP A 80 -10.42 -6.10 -17.60
C ASP A 80 -9.98 -7.49 -17.08
N VAL A 81 -10.29 -8.55 -17.82
CA VAL A 81 -9.96 -9.94 -17.47
C VAL A 81 -9.13 -10.57 -18.58
N THR A 82 -8.02 -11.20 -18.20
CA THR A 82 -7.22 -12.02 -19.11
C THR A 82 -7.26 -13.46 -18.67
N ILE A 83 -7.72 -14.38 -19.55
CA ILE A 83 -7.66 -15.82 -19.30
C ILE A 83 -6.52 -16.43 -20.11
N LYS A 84 -5.70 -17.27 -19.47
CA LYS A 84 -4.68 -18.09 -20.14
C LYS A 84 -4.97 -19.56 -19.93
N VAL A 85 -4.71 -20.36 -20.97
CA VAL A 85 -4.74 -21.82 -20.88
C VAL A 85 -3.36 -22.30 -20.50
N ASN A 86 -3.26 -22.88 -19.30
CA ASN A 86 -2.01 -23.18 -18.60
C ASN A 86 -1.18 -21.92 -18.29
N ASP A 87 -0.25 -21.99 -17.32
CA ASP A 87 0.40 -20.78 -16.75
C ASP A 87 1.20 -19.97 -17.78
N ASN A 88 1.85 -20.65 -18.72
CA ASN A 88 2.67 -20.02 -19.76
C ASN A 88 2.00 -20.00 -21.14
N GLY A 89 0.70 -20.28 -21.20
CA GLY A 89 -0.06 -20.31 -22.44
C GLY A 89 -0.40 -18.90 -22.97
N ASP A 90 -0.84 -18.87 -24.22
CA ASP A 90 -1.37 -17.66 -24.82
C ASP A 90 -2.70 -17.25 -24.17
N ALA A 91 -3.03 -15.97 -24.29
CA ALA A 91 -4.32 -15.48 -23.84
C ALA A 91 -5.45 -16.07 -24.68
N LEU A 92 -6.50 -16.57 -24.02
CA LEU A 92 -7.72 -17.03 -24.66
C LEU A 92 -8.45 -15.82 -25.25
N SER A 93 -8.94 -15.96 -26.50
CA SER A 93 -9.75 -14.87 -27.13
C SER A 93 -11.00 -14.60 -26.30
N GLN A 94 -11.38 -13.34 -26.22
CA GLN A 94 -12.62 -12.88 -25.57
C GLN A 94 -13.89 -13.44 -26.21
N ASP A 95 -13.82 -14.06 -27.40
CA ASP A 95 -14.93 -14.79 -28.02
C ASP A 95 -15.36 -16.06 -27.25
N TYR A 96 -14.54 -16.49 -26.30
CA TYR A 96 -14.76 -17.72 -25.51
C TYR A 96 -15.23 -17.45 -24.07
N TYR A 97 -15.33 -16.21 -23.65
CA TYR A 97 -15.85 -15.88 -22.32
C TYR A 97 -16.51 -14.50 -22.28
N THR A 98 -17.38 -14.33 -21.30
CA THR A 98 -18.04 -13.07 -20.98
C THR A 98 -17.81 -12.71 -19.53
N VAL A 99 -17.88 -11.41 -19.21
CA VAL A 99 -17.75 -10.90 -17.84
C VAL A 99 -18.97 -10.04 -17.52
N THR A 100 -19.55 -10.27 -16.35
CA THR A 100 -20.62 -9.43 -15.80
C THR A 100 -20.15 -8.90 -14.47
N ALA A 101 -20.21 -7.58 -14.27
CA ALA A 101 -19.73 -6.91 -13.06
C ALA A 101 -20.85 -6.08 -12.40
N ASP A 102 -20.82 -6.05 -11.06
CA ASP A 102 -21.68 -5.23 -10.20
C ASP A 102 -20.87 -4.77 -8.99
N GLY A 103 -20.22 -3.63 -9.12
CA GLY A 103 -19.32 -3.09 -8.10
C GLY A 103 -18.16 -4.06 -7.76
N ASN A 104 -18.08 -4.47 -6.50
CA ASN A 104 -17.06 -5.40 -6.03
C ASN A 104 -17.35 -6.88 -6.30
N LYS A 105 -18.39 -7.17 -7.07
CA LYS A 105 -18.76 -8.53 -7.48
C LYS A 105 -18.70 -8.63 -8.99
N PHE A 106 -18.16 -9.73 -9.48
CA PHE A 106 -18.21 -10.03 -10.90
C PHE A 106 -18.25 -11.54 -11.14
N SER A 107 -18.67 -11.94 -12.33
CA SER A 107 -18.64 -13.31 -12.79
C SER A 107 -18.02 -13.41 -14.17
N ILE A 108 -17.23 -14.46 -14.38
CA ILE A 108 -16.61 -14.82 -15.64
C ILE A 108 -17.28 -16.11 -16.12
N THR A 109 -18.01 -16.04 -17.22
CA THR A 109 -18.67 -17.21 -17.83
C THR A 109 -17.81 -17.66 -19.02
N VAL A 110 -17.27 -18.87 -18.96
CA VAL A 110 -16.43 -19.45 -20.02
C VAL A 110 -17.24 -20.45 -20.84
N ASN A 111 -17.24 -20.28 -22.18
CA ASN A 111 -17.84 -21.22 -23.12
C ASN A 111 -16.89 -22.42 -23.35
N ILE A 112 -16.83 -23.32 -22.37
CA ILE A 112 -15.92 -24.47 -22.36
C ILE A 112 -16.13 -25.37 -23.58
N ILE A 113 -17.39 -25.68 -23.94
CA ILE A 113 -17.70 -26.56 -25.07
C ILE A 113 -17.16 -26.00 -26.38
N LYS A 114 -17.43 -24.70 -26.64
CA LYS A 114 -16.92 -24.03 -27.83
C LYS A 114 -15.39 -24.00 -27.87
N ALA A 115 -14.77 -23.66 -26.73
CA ALA A 115 -13.32 -23.56 -26.65
C ALA A 115 -12.61 -24.92 -26.84
N ILE A 116 -13.19 -26.02 -26.34
CA ILE A 116 -12.68 -27.40 -26.61
C ILE A 116 -12.90 -27.77 -28.07
N ALA A 117 -14.09 -27.50 -28.64
CA ALA A 117 -14.39 -27.82 -30.04
C ALA A 117 -13.48 -27.08 -31.03
N ASP A 118 -13.09 -25.84 -30.69
CA ASP A 118 -12.18 -25.02 -31.49
C ASP A 118 -10.68 -25.27 -31.14
N GLU A 119 -10.37 -26.35 -30.41
CA GLU A 119 -9.01 -26.77 -30.03
C GLU A 119 -8.20 -25.68 -29.26
N LYS A 120 -8.90 -24.85 -28.48
CA LYS A 120 -8.26 -23.80 -27.66
C LYS A 120 -7.83 -24.31 -26.29
N MET A 121 -8.44 -25.38 -25.81
CA MET A 121 -8.13 -26.03 -24.55
C MET A 121 -8.55 -27.52 -24.59
N ASN A 122 -8.04 -28.30 -23.67
CA ASN A 122 -8.39 -29.71 -23.51
C ASN A 122 -8.91 -29.97 -22.09
N ALA A 123 -9.69 -31.04 -21.93
CA ALA A 123 -10.06 -31.53 -20.60
C ALA A 123 -8.80 -31.81 -19.74
N GLY A 124 -8.78 -31.28 -18.55
CA GLY A 124 -7.65 -31.36 -17.63
C GLY A 124 -6.67 -30.20 -17.68
N ASP A 125 -6.74 -29.33 -18.69
CA ASP A 125 -5.96 -28.09 -18.70
C ASP A 125 -6.35 -27.18 -17.52
N SER A 126 -5.45 -26.26 -17.16
CA SER A 126 -5.71 -25.22 -16.15
C SER A 126 -6.03 -23.89 -16.83
N LEU A 127 -7.09 -23.23 -16.37
CA LEU A 127 -7.43 -21.86 -16.77
C LEU A 127 -6.97 -20.89 -15.69
N TYR A 128 -6.14 -19.94 -16.06
CA TYR A 128 -5.66 -18.86 -15.21
C TYR A 128 -6.40 -17.58 -15.58
N SER A 129 -7.29 -17.09 -14.72
CA SER A 129 -7.99 -15.82 -14.94
C SER A 129 -7.36 -14.71 -14.11
N TYR A 130 -6.78 -13.72 -14.76
CA TYR A 130 -6.08 -12.59 -14.16
C TYR A 130 -6.96 -11.33 -14.19
N TYR A 131 -6.99 -10.60 -13.10
CA TYR A 131 -7.72 -9.36 -12.93
C TYR A 131 -7.14 -8.56 -11.76
N THR A 132 -7.60 -7.32 -11.57
CA THR A 132 -7.06 -6.42 -10.54
C THR A 132 -8.16 -5.78 -9.70
N GLY A 133 -7.74 -5.26 -8.57
CA GLY A 133 -8.48 -4.31 -7.74
C GLY A 133 -7.53 -3.23 -7.24
N VAL A 134 -8.06 -2.27 -6.51
CA VAL A 134 -7.29 -1.22 -5.82
C VAL A 134 -7.59 -1.29 -4.34
N LEU A 135 -6.55 -1.24 -3.49
CA LEU A 135 -6.71 -1.08 -2.06
C LEU A 135 -7.19 0.35 -1.79
N ASN A 136 -8.40 0.51 -1.25
CA ASN A 136 -9.03 1.81 -1.11
C ASN A 136 -8.95 2.38 0.31
N LYS A 137 -9.45 3.60 0.53
CA LYS A 137 -9.39 4.31 1.80
C LYS A 137 -10.17 3.66 2.96
N ASP A 138 -11.07 2.75 2.65
CA ASP A 138 -11.89 2.03 3.63
C ASP A 138 -11.26 0.68 4.03
N ALA A 139 -9.99 0.46 3.64
CA ALA A 139 -9.23 -0.72 4.01
C ALA A 139 -9.03 -0.80 5.53
N LEU A 140 -9.28 -1.99 6.07
CA LEU A 140 -8.99 -2.29 7.47
C LEU A 140 -7.48 -2.26 7.69
N ILE A 141 -7.04 -1.55 8.72
CA ILE A 141 -5.62 -1.48 9.09
C ILE A 141 -5.27 -2.72 9.92
N TYR A 142 -4.03 -3.13 9.88
CA TYR A 142 -3.48 -4.37 10.45
C TYR A 142 -4.12 -4.84 11.79
N ASP A 143 -4.34 -3.98 12.76
CA ASP A 143 -4.91 -4.33 14.07
C ASP A 143 -6.45 -4.39 14.07
N GLU A 144 -7.08 -3.85 13.05
CA GLU A 144 -8.54 -3.90 12.84
C GLU A 144 -8.96 -5.12 11.99
N GLY A 145 -8.07 -5.58 11.10
CA GLY A 145 -8.33 -6.71 10.23
C GLY A 145 -7.50 -6.72 8.95
N LYS A 146 -8.06 -7.34 7.94
CA LYS A 146 -7.48 -7.51 6.61
C LYS A 146 -8.58 -7.45 5.55
N GLN A 147 -8.21 -7.15 4.31
CA GLN A 147 -9.12 -7.26 3.18
C GLN A 147 -9.18 -8.71 2.73
N ASP A 148 -10.30 -9.16 2.23
CA ASP A 148 -10.41 -10.44 1.55
C ASP A 148 -10.97 -10.31 0.14
N ASN A 149 -10.54 -11.21 -0.73
CA ASN A 149 -11.15 -11.44 -2.02
C ASN A 149 -11.48 -12.93 -2.14
N THR A 150 -12.76 -13.24 -2.39
CA THR A 150 -13.33 -14.59 -2.34
C THR A 150 -13.82 -15.00 -3.72
N ALA A 151 -13.47 -16.23 -4.16
CA ALA A 151 -13.98 -16.79 -5.41
C ALA A 151 -14.47 -18.21 -5.25
N TYR A 152 -15.41 -18.61 -6.12
CA TYR A 152 -15.86 -19.98 -6.32
C TYR A 152 -16.25 -20.21 -7.78
N LEU A 153 -16.31 -21.49 -8.18
CA LEU A 153 -16.74 -21.93 -9.50
C LEU A 153 -18.06 -22.66 -9.41
N GLU A 154 -19.05 -22.25 -10.21
CA GLU A 154 -20.25 -23.01 -10.52
C GLU A 154 -20.08 -23.74 -11.85
N TYR A 155 -20.52 -25.00 -11.92
CA TYR A 155 -20.34 -25.84 -13.09
C TYR A 155 -21.50 -26.81 -13.27
N SER A 156 -21.77 -27.26 -14.50
CA SER A 156 -22.74 -28.30 -14.79
C SER A 156 -22.29 -29.63 -14.18
N ASN A 157 -23.21 -30.29 -13.47
CA ASN A 157 -22.94 -31.55 -12.74
C ASN A 157 -23.57 -32.78 -13.39
N ASN A 158 -24.56 -32.59 -14.27
CA ASN A 158 -25.30 -33.68 -14.92
C ASN A 158 -25.56 -33.37 -16.41
N PRO A 159 -25.09 -34.19 -17.36
CA PRO A 159 -25.33 -33.95 -18.79
C PRO A 159 -26.79 -34.09 -19.23
N ASN A 160 -27.65 -34.70 -18.42
CA ASN A 160 -29.07 -34.88 -18.71
C ASN A 160 -29.99 -33.86 -18.01
N ASP A 161 -29.40 -32.96 -17.20
CA ASP A 161 -30.13 -31.95 -16.46
C ASP A 161 -29.30 -30.66 -16.38
N THR A 162 -29.67 -29.66 -17.16
CA THR A 162 -28.98 -28.36 -17.25
C THR A 162 -29.12 -27.52 -15.99
N GLU A 163 -30.11 -27.81 -15.14
CA GLU A 163 -30.33 -27.11 -13.88
C GLU A 163 -29.51 -27.72 -12.72
N ASP A 164 -29.03 -28.95 -12.87
CA ASP A 164 -28.15 -29.59 -11.87
C ASP A 164 -26.73 -29.00 -11.95
N LYS A 165 -26.44 -28.08 -11.02
CA LYS A 165 -25.15 -27.38 -10.93
C LYS A 165 -24.38 -27.79 -9.69
N GLY A 166 -23.10 -28.02 -9.86
CA GLY A 166 -22.13 -28.16 -8.78
C GLY A 166 -21.49 -26.80 -8.44
N ARG A 167 -20.94 -26.70 -7.25
CA ARG A 167 -20.18 -25.53 -6.79
C ARG A 167 -18.93 -25.97 -6.05
N THR A 168 -17.81 -25.31 -6.30
CA THR A 168 -16.60 -25.52 -5.49
C THR A 168 -16.73 -24.83 -4.13
N PRO A 169 -15.96 -25.26 -3.12
CA PRO A 169 -15.78 -24.46 -1.91
C PRO A 169 -15.19 -23.08 -2.23
N ASP A 170 -15.54 -22.10 -1.40
CA ASP A 170 -14.95 -20.77 -1.47
C ASP A 170 -13.43 -20.81 -1.26
N LYS A 171 -12.73 -20.03 -2.05
CA LYS A 171 -11.30 -19.77 -1.89
C LYS A 171 -11.09 -18.29 -1.64
N LYS A 172 -10.29 -17.98 -0.63
CA LYS A 172 -9.99 -16.63 -0.20
C LYS A 172 -8.51 -16.35 -0.30
N VAL A 173 -8.21 -15.11 -0.63
CA VAL A 173 -6.90 -14.48 -0.45
C VAL A 173 -7.07 -13.23 0.39
N TYR A 174 -6.01 -12.79 1.01
CA TYR A 174 -6.03 -11.69 1.96
C TYR A 174 -4.97 -10.67 1.64
N ASP A 175 -5.30 -9.41 1.91
CA ASP A 175 -4.42 -8.26 1.73
C ASP A 175 -4.32 -7.44 3.00
N TRP A 176 -3.11 -7.06 3.38
CA TRP A 176 -2.83 -6.32 4.60
C TRP A 176 -2.34 -4.92 4.28
N THR A 177 -2.58 -3.98 5.19
CA THR A 177 -1.99 -2.66 5.18
C THR A 177 -1.73 -2.20 6.61
N PHE A 178 -0.75 -1.32 6.80
CA PHE A 178 -0.21 -1.01 8.12
C PHE A 178 -0.37 0.45 8.49
N LYS A 179 0.02 0.77 9.72
CA LYS A 179 0.07 2.12 10.24
C LYS A 179 1.39 2.39 10.94
N MET A 180 1.72 3.66 11.07
CA MET A 180 2.87 4.16 11.80
C MET A 180 2.45 5.33 12.69
N GLY A 181 2.65 5.21 13.98
CA GLY A 181 2.51 6.31 14.93
C GLY A 181 3.71 7.26 14.83
N VAL A 182 3.46 8.55 14.93
CA VAL A 182 4.50 9.59 14.98
C VAL A 182 4.28 10.43 16.22
N ASN A 183 5.23 10.41 17.14
CA ASN A 183 5.28 11.27 18.30
C ASN A 183 6.38 12.32 18.10
N LYS A 184 6.03 13.57 18.34
CA LYS A 184 7.01 14.65 18.36
C LYS A 184 7.39 14.93 19.80
N VAL A 185 8.68 14.76 20.13
CA VAL A 185 9.19 14.90 21.50
C VAL A 185 10.50 15.69 21.55
N ASP A 186 10.88 16.14 22.75
CA ASP A 186 12.23 16.63 23.05
C ASP A 186 13.15 15.51 23.61
N ASN A 187 14.38 15.85 24.01
CA ASN A 187 15.35 14.92 24.57
C ASN A 187 14.95 14.33 25.92
N GLU A 188 13.95 14.91 26.60
CA GLU A 188 13.40 14.44 27.89
C GLU A 188 12.08 13.69 27.69
N GLU A 189 11.74 13.34 26.42
CA GLU A 189 10.50 12.67 26.00
C GLU A 189 9.22 13.50 26.24
N ASN A 190 9.32 14.80 26.49
CA ASN A 190 8.17 15.66 26.58
C ASN A 190 7.55 15.89 25.19
N SER A 191 6.23 15.81 25.10
CA SER A 191 5.52 16.02 23.85
C SER A 191 5.67 17.46 23.35
N LEU A 192 5.96 17.62 22.06
CA LEU A 192 6.09 18.88 21.36
C LEU A 192 4.99 19.05 20.31
N ASN A 193 4.46 20.25 20.19
CA ASN A 193 3.46 20.61 19.19
C ASN A 193 4.01 21.63 18.19
N GLY A 194 3.37 21.72 17.01
CA GLY A 194 3.67 22.71 15.99
C GLY A 194 4.78 22.34 15.02
N ALA A 195 5.31 21.11 15.08
CA ALA A 195 6.10 20.54 14.01
C ALA A 195 5.21 20.20 12.81
N LYS A 196 5.79 20.26 11.60
CA LYS A 196 5.14 19.81 10.39
C LYS A 196 6.06 18.89 9.61
N PHE A 197 5.48 17.84 9.07
CA PHE A 197 6.20 16.83 8.28
C PHE A 197 5.53 16.59 6.93
N VAL A 198 6.29 15.97 6.02
CA VAL A 198 5.79 15.34 4.80
C VAL A 198 6.37 13.93 4.70
N LEU A 199 5.64 13.02 4.06
CA LEU A 199 6.03 11.63 3.89
C LEU A 199 6.40 11.36 2.44
N SER A 200 7.48 10.59 2.22
CA SER A 200 7.96 10.17 0.90
C SER A 200 8.54 8.77 0.92
N LYS A 201 8.54 8.09 -0.23
CA LYS A 201 9.34 6.88 -0.48
C LYS A 201 10.76 7.23 -1.00
N ASN A 202 11.03 8.50 -1.30
CA ASN A 202 12.33 8.99 -1.78
C ASN A 202 13.13 9.65 -0.65
N GLY A 203 14.27 9.04 -0.28
CA GLY A 203 15.15 9.54 0.78
C GLY A 203 16.12 10.65 0.37
N ASN A 204 16.09 11.11 -0.89
CA ASN A 204 17.07 12.03 -1.47
C ASN A 204 16.47 13.36 -1.96
N LEU A 205 15.43 13.87 -1.28
CA LEU A 205 14.78 15.11 -1.68
C LEU A 205 15.53 16.39 -1.27
N GLY A 206 16.59 16.23 -0.49
CA GLY A 206 17.32 17.35 0.09
C GLY A 206 16.58 17.97 1.28
N GLU A 207 16.92 19.22 1.61
CA GLU A 207 16.27 19.93 2.70
C GLU A 207 14.90 20.46 2.24
N LEU A 208 13.85 20.04 2.93
CA LEU A 208 12.48 20.48 2.67
C LEU A 208 12.03 21.55 3.69
N SER A 209 11.14 22.43 3.25
CA SER A 209 10.52 23.49 4.07
C SER A 209 9.11 23.77 3.56
N GLU A 210 8.30 24.49 4.33
CA GLU A 210 6.96 24.93 3.90
C GLU A 210 6.98 25.73 2.58
N SER A 211 8.10 26.35 2.21
CA SER A 211 8.22 27.17 1.00
C SER A 211 8.59 26.38 -0.27
N ASN A 212 9.20 25.18 -0.15
CA ASN A 212 9.69 24.45 -1.31
C ASN A 212 9.02 23.06 -1.53
N ILE A 213 8.13 22.61 -0.64
CA ILE A 213 7.45 21.32 -0.79
C ILE A 213 6.60 21.23 -2.06
N ALA A 214 6.10 22.37 -2.57
CA ALA A 214 5.31 22.39 -3.80
C ALA A 214 6.12 21.91 -5.03
N GLU A 215 7.43 22.17 -5.05
CA GLU A 215 8.34 21.75 -6.13
C GLU A 215 8.62 20.24 -6.09
N LYS A 216 8.30 19.57 -4.99
CA LYS A 216 8.51 18.14 -4.75
C LYS A 216 7.20 17.37 -4.58
N ALA A 217 6.07 17.97 -4.96
CA ALA A 217 4.74 17.41 -4.70
C ALA A 217 4.55 15.98 -5.26
N ASP A 218 5.17 15.65 -6.39
CA ASP A 218 5.07 14.33 -7.03
C ASP A 218 5.85 13.24 -6.27
N ASP A 219 6.88 13.63 -5.51
CA ASP A 219 7.64 12.72 -4.64
C ASP A 219 6.96 12.51 -3.27
N LEU A 220 5.96 13.31 -2.93
CA LEU A 220 5.32 13.29 -1.61
C LEU A 220 4.01 12.50 -1.63
N ILE A 221 3.81 11.67 -0.61
CA ILE A 221 2.60 10.90 -0.42
C ILE A 221 1.44 11.84 -0.07
N SER A 222 0.33 11.70 -0.80
CA SER A 222 -0.94 12.39 -0.52
C SER A 222 -1.68 11.67 0.60
N LEU A 223 -2.29 12.44 1.49
CA LEU A 223 -2.96 11.95 2.68
C LEU A 223 -4.35 12.56 2.81
N ILE A 224 -5.30 11.79 3.30
CA ILE A 224 -6.60 12.25 3.78
C ILE A 224 -6.50 12.41 5.29
N THR A 225 -7.02 13.50 5.83
CA THR A 225 -7.02 13.76 7.28
C THR A 225 -8.39 13.48 7.87
N ASN A 226 -8.44 12.66 8.91
CA ASN A 226 -9.64 12.37 9.67
C ASN A 226 -9.30 12.23 11.16
N ASP A 227 -9.93 13.03 12.03
CA ASP A 227 -9.78 13.00 13.50
C ASP A 227 -8.32 12.93 13.99
N GLY A 228 -7.42 13.70 13.39
CA GLY A 228 -6.00 13.76 13.75
C GLY A 228 -5.16 12.56 13.28
N LYS A 229 -5.74 11.68 12.48
CA LYS A 229 -5.05 10.62 11.74
C LYS A 229 -4.88 11.02 10.27
N TYR A 230 -3.90 10.42 9.63
CA TYR A 230 -3.59 10.61 8.21
C TYR A 230 -3.64 9.27 7.49
N THR A 231 -4.57 9.12 6.56
CA THR A 231 -4.68 7.91 5.73
C THR A 231 -4.10 8.19 4.35
N VAL A 232 -3.29 7.28 3.81
CA VAL A 232 -2.77 7.40 2.44
C VAL A 232 -3.94 7.55 1.47
N ALA A 233 -3.85 8.53 0.58
CA ALA A 233 -4.91 8.86 -0.36
C ALA A 233 -4.74 8.08 -1.67
N PRO A 234 -5.76 7.33 -2.14
CA PRO A 234 -5.75 6.79 -3.49
C PRO A 234 -5.66 7.89 -4.55
N ALA A 235 -4.99 7.61 -5.68
CA ALA A 235 -4.71 8.62 -6.72
C ALA A 235 -5.97 9.35 -7.25
N ASN A 236 -7.11 8.68 -7.31
CA ASN A 236 -8.36 9.21 -7.85
C ASN A 236 -9.40 9.54 -6.76
N THR A 237 -8.96 9.80 -5.53
CA THR A 237 -9.87 10.14 -4.44
C THR A 237 -10.62 11.45 -4.72
N GLN A 238 -11.89 11.51 -4.28
CA GLN A 238 -12.69 12.75 -4.28
C GLN A 238 -12.55 13.51 -2.96
N GLU A 239 -11.83 12.95 -2.00
CA GLU A 239 -11.59 13.56 -0.69
C GLU A 239 -10.58 14.71 -0.80
N THR A 240 -10.67 15.66 0.14
CA THR A 240 -9.64 16.70 0.26
C THR A 240 -8.34 16.08 0.79
N THR A 241 -7.26 16.27 0.05
CA THR A 241 -5.95 15.74 0.40
C THR A 241 -4.99 16.80 0.90
N THR A 242 -4.03 16.36 1.71
CA THR A 242 -2.87 17.14 2.15
C THR A 242 -1.59 16.34 1.93
N LYS A 243 -0.47 17.05 1.83
CA LYS A 243 0.88 16.45 1.91
C LYS A 243 1.49 16.69 3.29
N VAL A 244 0.91 17.59 4.08
CA VAL A 244 1.45 18.07 5.36
C VAL A 244 0.81 17.30 6.51
N ILE A 245 1.66 16.73 7.36
CA ILE A 245 1.32 16.10 8.62
C ILE A 245 1.64 17.08 9.74
N GLU A 246 0.64 17.50 10.49
CA GLU A 246 0.85 18.29 11.69
C GLU A 246 1.07 17.35 12.88
N ALA A 247 2.24 17.44 13.49
CA ALA A 247 2.65 16.50 14.52
C ALA A 247 2.65 17.09 15.92
N GLY A 248 2.03 16.40 16.80
CA GLY A 248 2.20 16.23 18.23
C GLY A 248 2.29 14.72 18.46
N SER A 249 1.13 14.06 18.59
CA SER A 249 1.01 12.60 18.49
C SER A 249 -0.02 12.32 17.40
N THR A 250 0.37 11.61 16.35
CA THR A 250 -0.51 11.29 15.21
C THR A 250 -0.22 9.90 14.66
N THR A 251 -1.06 9.43 13.76
CA THR A 251 -0.91 8.13 13.09
C THR A 251 -1.04 8.30 11.59
N ILE A 252 -0.19 7.64 10.83
CA ILE A 252 -0.26 7.52 9.38
C ILE A 252 -0.71 6.08 9.08
N GLU A 253 -1.82 5.94 8.36
CA GLU A 253 -2.49 4.67 8.07
C GLU A 253 -2.45 4.37 6.57
N GLY A 254 -2.51 3.08 6.20
CA GLY A 254 -2.52 2.65 4.81
C GLY A 254 -1.13 2.50 4.21
N LEU A 255 -0.15 2.15 5.01
CA LEU A 255 1.24 1.94 4.60
C LEU A 255 1.49 0.48 4.21
N ASP A 256 2.43 0.29 3.31
CA ASP A 256 2.97 -0.99 2.87
C ASP A 256 4.04 -1.50 3.84
N ASP A 257 4.28 -2.81 3.90
CA ASP A 257 5.47 -3.32 4.55
C ASP A 257 6.66 -3.39 3.56
N ASN A 258 7.81 -3.78 4.02
CA ASN A 258 9.06 -3.87 3.25
C ASN A 258 9.46 -2.62 2.43
N THR A 259 8.67 -1.56 2.50
CA THR A 259 8.90 -0.27 1.84
C THR A 259 9.63 0.70 2.78
N ASP A 260 10.67 1.37 2.27
CA ASP A 260 11.37 2.43 2.98
C ASP A 260 10.55 3.73 2.90
N TYR A 261 10.17 4.26 4.04
CA TYR A 261 9.51 5.56 4.17
C TYR A 261 10.41 6.59 4.81
N TYR A 262 10.28 7.84 4.40
CA TYR A 262 11.07 8.97 4.87
C TYR A 262 10.16 10.11 5.31
N LEU A 263 10.20 10.43 6.61
CA LEU A 263 9.46 11.52 7.21
C LEU A 263 10.36 12.76 7.28
N TYR A 264 10.11 13.75 6.42
CA TYR A 264 10.85 15.00 6.35
C TYR A 264 10.19 16.05 7.23
N GLU A 265 10.92 16.61 8.19
CA GLU A 265 10.47 17.76 8.94
C GLU A 265 10.60 19.02 8.08
N ILE A 266 9.47 19.69 7.79
CA ILE A 266 9.43 20.93 7.01
C ILE A 266 9.33 22.17 7.91
N LYS A 267 8.93 21.98 9.17
CA LYS A 267 8.87 23.00 10.21
C LYS A 267 9.10 22.36 11.58
N ALA A 268 10.06 22.91 12.34
CA ALA A 268 10.28 22.51 13.72
C ALA A 268 9.32 23.22 14.69
N PRO A 269 9.10 22.68 15.90
CA PRO A 269 8.47 23.41 16.99
C PRO A 269 9.22 24.71 17.32
N ILE A 270 8.50 25.66 17.91
CA ILE A 270 9.11 26.95 18.32
C ILE A 270 10.22 26.66 19.37
N HIS A 271 11.38 27.28 19.21
CA HIS A 271 12.58 27.14 20.04
C HIS A 271 13.36 25.81 19.84
N TYR A 272 13.01 25.00 18.85
CA TYR A 272 13.72 23.78 18.52
C TYR A 272 14.39 23.88 17.14
N ASN A 273 15.50 23.16 16.98
CA ASN A 273 16.18 23.05 15.71
C ASN A 273 15.47 22.06 14.79
N LYS A 274 15.29 22.40 13.52
CA LYS A 274 14.76 21.51 12.51
C LYS A 274 15.72 20.34 12.26
N LEU A 275 15.18 19.14 12.01
CA LEU A 275 15.97 17.98 11.63
C LEU A 275 16.72 18.23 10.33
N LYS A 276 18.00 17.82 10.29
CA LYS A 276 18.88 17.97 9.11
C LYS A 276 18.67 16.86 8.07
N ALA A 277 18.11 15.73 8.49
CA ALA A 277 17.85 14.58 7.67
C ALA A 277 16.45 14.02 7.97
N PRO A 278 15.80 13.34 7.01
CA PRO A 278 14.52 12.70 7.26
C PRO A 278 14.65 11.54 8.25
N VAL A 279 13.58 11.26 8.97
CA VAL A 279 13.47 10.04 9.77
C VAL A 279 13.05 8.92 8.83
N LYS A 280 13.97 7.99 8.58
CA LYS A 280 13.68 6.78 7.82
C LYS A 280 12.99 5.76 8.72
N PHE A 281 11.96 5.10 8.21
CA PHE A 281 11.39 3.92 8.84
C PHE A 281 10.97 2.88 7.81
N LYS A 282 10.91 1.64 8.26
CA LYS A 282 10.46 0.49 7.46
C LYS A 282 9.64 -0.43 8.35
N ILE A 283 8.46 -0.80 7.89
CA ILE A 283 7.63 -1.82 8.50
C ILE A 283 7.99 -3.16 7.85
N ALA A 284 8.05 -4.24 8.61
CA ALA A 284 8.21 -5.59 8.09
C ALA A 284 7.21 -6.52 8.77
N ALA A 285 6.55 -7.35 7.97
CA ALA A 285 5.61 -8.36 8.42
C ALA A 285 5.98 -9.73 7.83
N GLU A 286 5.58 -10.79 8.49
CA GLU A 286 5.74 -12.15 8.00
C GLU A 286 4.39 -12.85 7.98
N TYR A 287 4.14 -13.62 6.92
CA TYR A 287 2.87 -14.28 6.68
C TYR A 287 3.05 -15.81 6.63
N ASN A 288 1.95 -16.52 6.92
CA ASN A 288 1.84 -17.96 6.68
C ASN A 288 0.99 -18.17 5.42
N ASP A 289 1.46 -19.00 4.50
CA ASP A 289 0.73 -19.37 3.28
C ASP A 289 -0.36 -20.42 3.51
N ALA A 290 -0.65 -20.78 4.75
CA ALA A 290 -1.65 -21.78 5.09
C ALA A 290 -2.36 -21.46 6.42
N GLY A 291 -3.66 -21.74 6.47
CA GLY A 291 -4.50 -21.58 7.65
C GLY A 291 -5.26 -20.26 7.72
N ASP A 292 -6.07 -20.11 8.76
CA ASP A 292 -6.93 -18.93 8.96
C ASP A 292 -6.17 -17.72 9.52
N ASP A 293 -5.09 -17.95 10.28
CA ASP A 293 -4.18 -16.91 10.74
C ASP A 293 -2.95 -16.86 9.82
N LEU A 294 -3.03 -15.97 8.85
CA LEU A 294 -2.02 -15.83 7.81
C LEU A 294 -0.82 -15.01 8.26
N ARG A 295 -0.88 -14.38 9.44
CA ARG A 295 0.27 -13.70 10.04
C ARG A 295 1.13 -14.70 10.79
N LYS A 296 2.41 -14.73 10.47
CA LYS A 296 3.38 -15.55 11.18
C LYS A 296 3.84 -14.88 12.46
N ASN A 297 4.10 -13.56 12.38
CA ASN A 297 4.55 -12.73 13.50
C ASN A 297 3.82 -11.38 13.50
N TYR A 298 3.86 -10.68 14.65
CA TYR A 298 3.46 -9.28 14.70
C TYR A 298 4.38 -8.45 13.80
N PRO A 299 3.84 -7.44 13.08
CA PRO A 299 4.68 -6.53 12.32
C PRO A 299 5.63 -5.79 13.25
N ILE A 300 6.82 -5.54 12.73
CA ILE A 300 7.87 -4.77 13.40
C ILE A 300 8.19 -3.53 12.59
N VAL A 301 8.69 -2.49 13.24
CA VAL A 301 9.22 -1.31 12.59
C VAL A 301 10.69 -1.13 12.93
N THR A 302 11.50 -0.78 11.93
CA THR A 302 12.88 -0.33 12.11
C THR A 302 12.94 1.15 11.79
N ILE A 303 13.47 1.97 12.72
CA ILE A 303 13.62 3.42 12.57
C ILE A 303 15.11 3.72 12.40
N GLY A 304 15.48 4.31 11.25
CA GLY A 304 16.87 4.57 10.91
C GLY A 304 17.72 3.31 10.91
N THR A 305 18.71 3.27 11.78
CA THR A 305 19.62 2.13 12.03
C THR A 305 19.37 1.48 13.40
N GLY A 306 18.23 1.80 14.03
CA GLY A 306 17.85 1.27 15.34
C GLY A 306 17.42 -0.20 15.31
N ASP A 307 17.21 -0.78 16.46
CA ASP A 307 16.69 -2.13 16.60
C ASP A 307 15.21 -2.20 16.18
N PRO A 308 14.75 -3.32 15.62
CA PRO A 308 13.34 -3.54 15.31
C PRO A 308 12.45 -3.52 16.57
N SER A 309 11.29 -2.91 16.47
CA SER A 309 10.29 -2.80 17.54
C SER A 309 8.92 -3.30 17.08
N THR A 310 8.20 -4.00 17.94
CA THR A 310 6.79 -4.36 17.72
C THR A 310 5.83 -3.20 17.96
N THR A 311 6.32 -2.10 18.54
CA THR A 311 5.55 -0.85 18.67
C THR A 311 5.72 -0.06 17.36
N LEU A 312 4.69 -0.04 16.52
CA LEU A 312 4.69 0.68 15.24
C LEU A 312 4.60 2.20 15.47
N LYS A 313 5.67 2.79 16.06
CA LYS A 313 5.71 4.19 16.44
C LYS A 313 7.14 4.73 16.36
N ALA A 314 7.29 5.95 15.87
CA ALA A 314 8.52 6.73 15.90
C ALA A 314 8.39 7.88 16.91
N ASP A 315 9.31 7.97 17.87
CA ASP A 315 9.53 9.17 18.65
C ASP A 315 10.55 10.04 17.88
N VAL A 316 10.07 11.15 17.34
CA VAL A 316 10.86 12.09 16.54
C VAL A 316 11.37 13.19 17.45
N ILE A 317 12.66 13.18 17.74
CA ILE A 317 13.30 14.06 18.72
C ILE A 317 13.80 15.33 18.05
N ASN A 318 13.45 16.52 18.57
CA ASN A 318 14.14 17.76 18.25
C ASN A 318 14.91 18.25 19.47
N GLU A 319 16.14 18.68 19.21
CA GLU A 319 16.97 19.35 20.22
C GLU A 319 16.56 20.80 20.37
N SER A 320 16.53 21.30 21.61
CA SER A 320 16.30 22.71 21.87
C SER A 320 17.37 23.55 21.15
N GLY A 321 16.92 24.51 20.34
CA GLY A 321 17.81 25.48 19.75
C GLY A 321 18.42 26.34 20.85
N SER A 322 19.76 26.33 21.00
CA SER A 322 20.41 27.43 21.72
C SER A 322 20.14 28.69 20.89
N ASN A 323 19.23 29.54 21.33
CA ASN A 323 19.20 30.93 20.90
C ASN A 323 20.49 31.55 21.39
N LEU A 324 21.60 31.35 20.66
CA LEU A 324 22.71 32.25 20.77
C LEU A 324 22.12 33.61 20.40
N PRO A 325 22.17 34.62 21.31
CA PRO A 325 21.76 35.96 20.93
C PRO A 325 22.50 36.29 19.64
N SER A 326 21.76 36.74 18.62
CA SER A 326 22.38 37.20 17.38
C SER A 326 23.39 38.30 17.77
N THR A 327 24.67 37.91 17.89
CA THR A 327 25.78 38.81 18.22
C THR A 327 26.04 39.80 17.10
N GLY A 328 25.25 39.79 16.00
CA GLY A 328 25.21 40.75 14.89
C GLY A 328 24.09 41.80 14.95
N GLY A 329 23.36 41.89 16.06
CA GLY A 329 22.33 42.93 16.24
C GLY A 329 22.91 44.32 16.44
N ILE A 330 22.01 45.33 16.57
CA ILE A 330 22.29 46.77 16.78
C ILE A 330 23.42 47.03 17.79
N GLY A 331 23.62 46.14 18.78
CA GLY A 331 24.70 46.25 19.76
C GLY A 331 26.12 46.17 19.17
N THR A 332 26.40 45.26 18.22
CA THR A 332 27.70 45.19 17.58
C THR A 332 28.00 46.40 16.73
N THR A 333 27.01 46.94 16.02
CA THR A 333 27.15 48.15 15.24
C THR A 333 27.43 49.36 16.17
N ILE A 334 26.77 49.43 17.32
CA ILE A 334 27.02 50.49 18.34
C ILE A 334 28.45 50.34 18.91
N PHE A 335 28.92 49.16 19.22
CA PHE A 335 30.29 48.92 19.69
C PHE A 335 31.33 49.34 18.65
N TYR A 336 31.15 49.05 17.37
CA TYR A 336 32.07 49.49 16.32
C TYR A 336 32.05 50.98 16.13
N VAL A 337 30.89 51.64 16.17
CA VAL A 337 30.77 53.08 16.04
C VAL A 337 31.39 53.79 17.23
N VAL A 338 31.03 53.41 18.46
CA VAL A 338 31.58 53.99 19.69
C VAL A 338 33.08 53.74 19.81
N GLY A 339 33.52 52.49 19.53
CA GLY A 339 34.96 52.15 19.51
C GLY A 339 35.74 52.92 18.47
N GLY A 340 35.20 53.15 17.29
CA GLY A 340 35.77 53.98 16.23
C GLY A 340 35.89 55.44 16.63
N ILE A 341 34.85 56.04 17.23
CA ILE A 341 34.88 57.43 17.75
C ILE A 341 35.92 57.61 18.85
N LEU A 342 36.05 56.66 19.79
CA LEU A 342 37.04 56.70 20.84
C LEU A 342 38.47 56.59 20.28
N MET A 343 38.74 55.75 19.28
CA MET A 343 40.05 55.67 18.64
C MET A 343 40.41 57.01 17.94
N VAL A 344 39.51 57.60 17.18
CA VAL A 344 39.73 58.87 16.52
C VAL A 344 39.92 59.99 17.54
N GLY A 345 39.12 60.01 18.60
CA GLY A 345 39.29 61.00 19.69
C GLY A 345 40.63 60.88 20.41
N ALA A 346 41.09 59.68 20.70
CA ALA A 346 42.40 59.43 21.29
C ALA A 346 43.54 59.87 20.35
N ALA A 347 43.45 59.61 19.05
CA ALA A 347 44.42 60.04 18.06
C ALA A 347 44.51 61.56 17.94
N VAL A 348 43.37 62.28 17.96
CA VAL A 348 43.32 63.73 17.92
C VAL A 348 43.90 64.30 19.19
N LEU A 349 43.60 63.77 20.38
CA LEU A 349 44.18 64.23 21.66
C LEU A 349 45.72 64.02 21.69
N LEU A 350 46.22 62.93 21.16
CA LEU A 350 47.67 62.66 21.06
C LEU A 350 48.37 63.65 20.15
N ILE A 351 47.75 63.99 19.01
CA ILE A 351 48.32 64.93 18.03
C ILE A 351 48.29 66.34 18.58
N THR A 352 47.20 66.74 19.26
CA THR A 352 47.09 68.10 19.87
C THR A 352 48.01 68.24 21.05
N LYS A 353 48.21 67.20 21.88
CA LYS A 353 49.17 67.23 22.98
C LYS A 353 50.63 67.34 22.44
N ARG A 354 51.01 66.63 21.41
CA ARG A 354 52.32 66.73 20.76
C ARG A 354 52.56 68.13 20.12
N ARG A 355 51.53 68.77 19.62
CA ARG A 355 51.63 70.14 19.07
C ARG A 355 51.71 71.20 20.14
N ALA A 356 51.28 70.96 21.37
CA ALA A 356 51.33 71.89 22.50
C ALA A 356 52.67 71.77 23.27
N GLU A 357 53.43 70.68 23.10
CA GLU A 357 54.71 70.44 23.74
C GLU A 357 55.93 70.80 22.81
N ASN A 358 55.67 71.27 21.58
CA ASN A 358 56.66 71.86 20.66
C ASN A 358 56.31 73.37 20.49
#